data_98a7ae2bbf8fec6709ecfe78e03868bc
#
_entry.id   98a7ae2bbf8fec6709ecfe78e03868bc
#
_cell.length_a   1.000
_cell.length_b   1.000
_cell.length_c   1.000
_cell.angle_alpha   90.00
_cell.angle_beta   90.00
_cell.angle_gamma   90.00
#
_symmetry.space_group_name_H-M   'P 1'
#
loop_
_entity.id
_entity.type
_entity.pdbx_description
1 polymer ?
#
loop_
_entity_poly.entity_id
_entity_poly.type
_entity_poly.pdbx_seq_one_letter_code
_entity_poly.pdbx_strand_id
1 'polypeptide(L)'
;MAECPECPKSACPSPEYFRTAFLNGAKHCYAVTLSAQLSGSYNSAVLGANLAQEEDEDLKIHVFNSRSASIGETLIVKKIVECEEAGMSFERVVETVELYISTQHTYFVLENLETLRKNGRLSKTKALVASALKIKPVMGATSEGDIVQLDQARGINKALMKMVDAIVNDAQHVENKTLAISHCNCPERAEMVKEALLERLAVQDVFVLDTQGVSSMYAVSYTHLR
;
A
#
# COMPACT_ATOMS: atom_id res chain seq x y z
N MET A 1 -12.79 5.73 17.52
CA MET A 1 -11.68 6.63 17.08
C MET A 1 -12.13 8.09 16.94
N ALA A 2 -13.36 8.37 16.59
CA ALA A 2 -13.86 9.75 16.44
C ALA A 2 -13.86 10.55 17.76
N GLU A 3 -13.86 9.89 18.91
CA GLU A 3 -13.92 10.51 20.24
C GLU A 3 -12.59 10.60 20.97
N CYS A 4 -11.48 10.12 20.36
CA CYS A 4 -10.17 10.19 20.98
C CYS A 4 -9.48 11.52 20.63
N PRO A 5 -9.22 12.41 21.61
CA PRO A 5 -8.56 13.69 21.35
C PRO A 5 -7.08 13.52 20.96
N GLU A 6 -6.48 12.37 21.28
CA GLU A 6 -5.11 12.06 20.92
C GLU A 6 -5.04 11.36 19.56
N CYS A 7 -4.05 11.75 18.76
CA CYS A 7 -3.79 11.08 17.47
C CYS A 7 -3.25 9.67 17.74
N PRO A 8 -3.86 8.62 17.19
CA PRO A 8 -3.34 7.26 17.33
C PRO A 8 -1.94 7.16 16.74
N LYS A 9 -1.09 6.36 17.38
CA LYS A 9 0.28 6.09 16.95
C LYS A 9 0.44 4.61 16.66
N SER A 10 1.33 4.28 15.72
CA SER A 10 1.78 2.92 15.44
C SER A 10 3.28 2.83 15.64
N ALA A 11 3.76 1.64 16.03
CA ALA A 11 5.17 1.30 16.05
C ALA A 11 5.41 0.11 15.12
N CYS A 12 6.59 0.06 14.49
CA CYS A 12 6.99 -1.12 13.73
C CYS A 12 7.30 -2.28 14.69
N PRO A 13 7.08 -3.54 14.28
CA PRO A 13 7.55 -4.70 15.01
C PRO A 13 9.08 -4.67 15.16
N SER A 14 9.59 -5.25 16.24
CA SER A 14 11.05 -5.36 16.45
C SER A 14 11.69 -6.39 15.52
N PRO A 15 13.01 -6.32 15.26
CA PRO A 15 13.72 -7.36 14.52
C PRO A 15 13.56 -8.75 15.14
N GLU A 16 13.55 -8.84 16.46
CA GLU A 16 13.35 -10.09 17.21
C GLU A 16 11.97 -10.69 16.97
N TYR A 17 10.95 -9.86 16.84
CA TYR A 17 9.60 -10.33 16.49
C TYR A 17 9.58 -10.96 15.08
N PHE A 18 10.24 -10.31 14.10
CA PHE A 18 10.38 -10.84 12.74
C PHE A 18 11.22 -12.13 12.72
N ARG A 19 12.36 -12.16 13.45
CA ARG A 19 13.18 -13.39 13.59
C ARG A 19 12.33 -14.57 14.05
N THR A 20 11.58 -14.39 15.14
CA THR A 20 10.72 -15.44 15.67
C THR A 20 9.64 -15.87 14.67
N ALA A 21 9.08 -14.93 13.90
CA ALA A 21 8.08 -15.25 12.90
C ALA A 21 8.66 -16.02 11.70
N PHE A 22 9.91 -15.77 11.32
CA PHE A 22 10.58 -16.48 10.24
C PHE A 22 10.98 -17.90 10.62
N LEU A 23 11.32 -18.16 11.90
CA LEU A 23 11.67 -19.48 12.43
C LEU A 23 10.42 -20.35 12.66
N ASN A 24 9.56 -20.49 11.66
CA ASN A 24 8.28 -21.19 11.72
C ASN A 24 8.31 -22.61 11.14
N GLY A 25 9.50 -23.09 10.70
CA GLY A 25 9.70 -24.40 10.09
C GLY A 25 9.43 -24.46 8.58
N ALA A 26 9.07 -23.35 7.93
CA ALA A 26 8.97 -23.27 6.47
C ALA A 26 10.37 -23.12 5.85
N LYS A 27 10.54 -23.63 4.62
CA LYS A 27 11.82 -23.48 3.88
C LYS A 27 11.93 -22.14 3.16
N HIS A 28 10.80 -21.59 2.73
CA HIS A 28 10.71 -20.30 2.08
C HIS A 28 9.86 -19.37 2.94
N CYS A 29 10.38 -18.21 3.27
CA CYS A 29 9.68 -17.18 4.00
C CYS A 29 9.72 -15.87 3.22
N TYR A 30 8.56 -15.26 3.04
CA TYR A 30 8.42 -13.97 2.40
C TYR A 30 7.74 -12.99 3.36
N ALA A 31 8.34 -11.83 3.57
CA ALA A 31 7.70 -10.74 4.30
C ALA A 31 7.40 -9.60 3.34
N VAL A 32 6.17 -9.10 3.38
CA VAL A 32 5.79 -7.90 2.65
C VAL A 32 5.53 -6.81 3.67
N THR A 33 6.26 -5.70 3.56
CA THR A 33 6.11 -4.55 4.45
C THR A 33 5.57 -3.35 3.70
N LEU A 34 4.88 -2.45 4.41
CA LEU A 34 4.58 -1.15 3.82
C LEU A 34 5.88 -0.43 3.45
N SER A 35 5.76 0.63 2.63
CA SER A 35 6.89 1.40 2.13
C SER A 35 7.93 1.72 3.23
N ALA A 36 9.19 1.46 2.95
CA ALA A 36 10.32 1.82 3.82
C ALA A 36 10.44 3.34 4.06
N GLN A 37 9.83 4.16 3.20
CA GLN A 37 9.75 5.61 3.38
C GLN A 37 8.71 6.02 4.44
N LEU A 38 7.77 5.13 4.77
CA LEU A 38 6.67 5.40 5.69
C LEU A 38 6.88 4.75 7.07
N SER A 39 7.68 3.67 7.14
CA SER A 39 7.87 2.89 8.37
C SER A 39 9.23 2.21 8.42
N GLY A 40 9.75 2.06 9.64
CA GLY A 40 10.93 1.22 9.91
C GLY A 40 10.68 -0.29 9.79
N SER A 41 9.47 -0.74 9.48
CA SER A 41 9.12 -2.18 9.41
C SER A 41 9.99 -2.95 8.43
N TYR A 42 10.30 -2.35 7.27
CA TYR A 42 11.21 -2.97 6.29
C TYR A 42 12.59 -3.27 6.89
N ASN A 43 13.22 -2.25 7.50
CA ASN A 43 14.54 -2.43 8.10
C ASN A 43 14.50 -3.43 9.27
N SER A 44 13.45 -3.37 10.10
CA SER A 44 13.27 -4.35 11.18
C SER A 44 13.12 -5.78 10.64
N ALA A 45 12.37 -5.97 9.57
CA ALA A 45 12.19 -7.28 8.94
C ALA A 45 13.49 -7.80 8.32
N VAL A 46 14.27 -6.95 7.65
CA VAL A 46 15.58 -7.31 7.10
C VAL A 46 16.55 -7.73 8.21
N LEU A 47 16.62 -6.99 9.30
CA LEU A 47 17.43 -7.37 10.46
C LEU A 47 16.96 -8.70 11.08
N GLY A 48 15.64 -8.89 11.20
CA GLY A 48 15.05 -10.12 11.69
C GLY A 48 15.34 -11.32 10.78
N ALA A 49 15.35 -11.11 9.46
CA ALA A 49 15.70 -12.14 8.48
C ALA A 49 17.17 -12.57 8.64
N ASN A 50 18.09 -11.61 8.76
CA ASN A 50 19.51 -11.93 8.98
C ASN A 50 19.70 -12.75 10.27
N LEU A 51 19.08 -12.34 11.38
CA LEU A 51 19.15 -13.08 12.64
C LEU A 51 18.58 -14.50 12.53
N ALA A 52 17.48 -14.69 11.78
CA ALA A 52 16.91 -16.01 11.59
C ALA A 52 17.81 -16.91 10.72
N GLN A 53 18.45 -16.36 9.69
CA GLN A 53 19.38 -17.10 8.84
C GLN A 53 20.71 -17.43 9.53
N GLU A 54 21.12 -16.69 10.55
CA GLU A 54 22.25 -17.07 11.42
C GLU A 54 21.95 -18.33 12.27
N GLU A 55 20.65 -18.60 12.54
CA GLU A 55 20.21 -19.78 13.29
C GLU A 55 19.88 -20.98 12.40
N ASP A 56 19.40 -20.73 11.18
CA ASP A 56 19.05 -21.75 10.19
C ASP A 56 19.54 -21.30 8.80
N GLU A 57 20.72 -21.80 8.42
CA GLU A 57 21.39 -21.46 7.16
C GLU A 57 20.63 -21.97 5.92
N ASP A 58 19.78 -22.99 6.06
CA ASP A 58 18.97 -23.56 4.97
C ASP A 58 17.68 -22.75 4.72
N LEU A 59 17.32 -21.86 5.64
CA LEU A 59 16.12 -21.03 5.55
C LEU A 59 16.29 -19.89 4.55
N LYS A 60 15.47 -19.89 3.51
CA LYS A 60 15.43 -18.82 2.52
C LYS A 60 14.41 -17.76 2.91
N ILE A 61 14.86 -16.53 3.12
CA ILE A 61 14.01 -15.40 3.50
C ILE A 61 14.21 -14.26 2.51
N HIS A 62 13.10 -13.65 2.06
CA HIS A 62 13.14 -12.39 1.35
C HIS A 62 12.13 -11.39 1.93
N VAL A 63 12.55 -10.14 2.07
CA VAL A 63 11.71 -9.05 2.57
C VAL A 63 11.44 -8.08 1.44
N PHE A 64 10.18 -8.00 1.01
CA PHE A 64 9.73 -7.08 -0.03
C PHE A 64 9.39 -5.71 0.57
N ASN A 65 10.04 -4.67 0.07
CA ASN A 65 9.58 -3.30 0.25
C ASN A 65 8.43 -3.02 -0.72
N SER A 66 7.20 -2.97 -0.24
CA SER A 66 6.05 -2.77 -1.14
C SER A 66 6.07 -1.44 -1.89
N ARG A 67 6.84 -0.45 -1.42
CA ARG A 67 6.81 0.95 -1.88
C ARG A 67 5.41 1.55 -1.84
N SER A 68 4.57 1.01 -1.00
CA SER A 68 3.14 1.27 -0.89
C SER A 68 2.62 1.04 0.52
N ALA A 69 1.30 0.90 0.64
CA ALA A 69 0.60 0.53 1.86
C ALA A 69 -0.74 -0.14 1.53
N SER A 70 -1.35 -0.79 2.54
CA SER A 70 -2.72 -1.31 2.48
C SER A 70 -2.91 -2.33 1.35
N ILE A 71 -3.88 -2.10 0.45
CA ILE A 71 -4.27 -3.04 -0.62
C ILE A 71 -3.09 -3.43 -1.52
N GLY A 72 -2.07 -2.60 -1.59
CA GLY A 72 -0.94 -2.90 -2.38
C GLY A 72 0.00 -3.96 -1.82
N GLU A 73 0.07 -4.07 -0.52
CA GLU A 73 0.73 -5.21 0.12
C GLU A 73 -0.05 -6.49 -0.20
N THR A 74 -1.40 -6.42 -0.22
CA THR A 74 -2.25 -7.56 -0.61
C THR A 74 -1.98 -8.03 -2.04
N LEU A 75 -1.81 -7.12 -3.00
CA LEU A 75 -1.47 -7.47 -4.38
C LEU A 75 -0.12 -8.21 -4.48
N ILE A 76 0.87 -7.75 -3.71
CA ILE A 76 2.19 -8.38 -3.68
C ILE A 76 2.09 -9.79 -3.10
N VAL A 77 1.36 -9.96 -1.97
CA VAL A 77 1.14 -11.29 -1.37
C VAL A 77 0.43 -12.23 -2.36
N LYS A 78 -0.62 -11.77 -3.04
CA LYS A 78 -1.27 -12.57 -4.10
C LYS A 78 -0.27 -12.99 -5.17
N LYS A 79 0.62 -12.10 -5.61
CA LYS A 79 1.62 -12.41 -6.63
C LYS A 79 2.64 -13.43 -6.17
N ILE A 80 3.06 -13.38 -4.90
CA ILE A 80 3.93 -14.39 -4.29
C ILE A 80 3.25 -15.76 -4.32
N VAL A 81 1.99 -15.82 -3.88
CA VAL A 81 1.21 -17.08 -3.86
C VAL A 81 1.07 -17.65 -5.27
N GLU A 82 0.72 -16.83 -6.26
CA GLU A 82 0.65 -17.26 -7.66
C GLU A 82 1.96 -17.88 -8.17
N CYS A 83 3.10 -17.27 -7.82
CA CYS A 83 4.42 -17.74 -8.23
C CYS A 83 4.79 -19.08 -7.54
N GLU A 84 4.53 -19.21 -6.24
CA GLU A 84 4.77 -20.44 -5.48
C GLU A 84 3.84 -21.58 -5.97
N GLU A 85 2.57 -21.32 -6.20
CA GLU A 85 1.61 -22.30 -6.74
C GLU A 85 1.98 -22.73 -8.18
N ALA A 86 2.63 -21.86 -8.95
CA ALA A 86 3.20 -22.21 -10.26
C ALA A 86 4.50 -23.03 -10.17
N GLY A 87 5.00 -23.33 -8.95
CA GLY A 87 6.21 -24.12 -8.71
C GLY A 87 7.51 -23.39 -9.08
N MET A 88 7.54 -22.08 -9.03
CA MET A 88 8.76 -21.29 -9.28
C MET A 88 9.79 -21.52 -8.17
N SER A 89 11.09 -21.45 -8.51
CA SER A 89 12.14 -21.44 -7.48
C SER A 89 12.07 -20.15 -6.65
N PHE A 90 12.58 -20.20 -5.42
CA PHE A 90 12.61 -19.04 -4.51
C PHE A 90 13.18 -17.78 -5.20
N GLU A 91 14.33 -17.94 -5.86
CA GLU A 91 14.99 -16.82 -6.56
C GLU A 91 14.11 -16.26 -7.69
N ARG A 92 13.41 -17.14 -8.41
CA ARG A 92 12.50 -16.72 -9.48
C ARG A 92 11.25 -16.03 -8.96
N VAL A 93 10.72 -16.46 -7.81
CA VAL A 93 9.65 -15.73 -7.11
C VAL A 93 10.11 -14.33 -6.76
N VAL A 94 11.28 -14.20 -6.13
CA VAL A 94 11.84 -12.89 -5.74
C VAL A 94 11.97 -11.96 -6.95
N GLU A 95 12.62 -12.38 -8.02
CA GLU A 95 12.79 -11.58 -9.24
C GLU A 95 11.45 -11.14 -9.83
N THR A 96 10.50 -12.07 -9.94
CA THR A 96 9.18 -11.79 -10.53
C THR A 96 8.38 -10.81 -9.70
N VAL A 97 8.42 -10.94 -8.38
CA VAL A 97 7.67 -10.07 -7.47
C VAL A 97 8.32 -8.69 -7.35
N GLU A 98 9.66 -8.58 -7.35
CA GLU A 98 10.34 -7.27 -7.40
C GLU A 98 10.00 -6.50 -8.69
N LEU A 99 9.97 -7.19 -9.83
CA LEU A 99 9.51 -6.59 -11.09
C LEU A 99 8.05 -6.15 -10.99
N TYR A 100 7.17 -6.98 -10.42
CA TYR A 100 5.77 -6.64 -10.20
C TYR A 100 5.62 -5.37 -9.34
N ILE A 101 6.37 -5.27 -8.24
CA ILE A 101 6.39 -4.08 -7.38
C ILE A 101 6.81 -2.83 -8.17
N SER A 102 7.81 -2.94 -9.04
CA SER A 102 8.30 -1.81 -9.83
C SER A 102 7.28 -1.24 -10.82
N THR A 103 6.28 -2.03 -11.21
CA THR A 103 5.21 -1.63 -12.15
C THR A 103 3.91 -1.25 -11.45
N GLN A 104 3.90 -1.23 -10.13
CA GLN A 104 2.73 -0.98 -9.31
C GLN A 104 2.58 0.52 -9.02
N HIS A 105 1.36 1.05 -9.16
CA HIS A 105 1.04 2.47 -8.92
C HIS A 105 0.06 2.59 -7.76
N THR A 106 0.24 3.57 -6.90
CA THR A 106 -0.62 3.83 -5.75
C THR A 106 -1.25 5.19 -5.86
N TYR A 107 -2.58 5.26 -5.71
CA TYR A 107 -3.37 6.48 -5.69
C TYR A 107 -4.31 6.46 -4.51
N PHE A 108 -4.55 7.61 -3.88
CA PHE A 108 -5.52 7.70 -2.80
C PHE A 108 -6.04 9.11 -2.57
N VAL A 109 -7.27 9.19 -2.08
CA VAL A 109 -7.89 10.41 -1.58
C VAL A 109 -8.34 10.17 -0.16
N LEU A 110 -8.02 11.07 0.75
CA LEU A 110 -8.34 10.98 2.17
C LEU A 110 -9.27 12.12 2.60
N GLU A 111 -10.28 11.81 3.44
CA GLU A 111 -11.13 12.83 4.04
C GLU A 111 -10.31 13.82 4.89
N ASN A 112 -9.29 13.28 5.56
CA ASN A 112 -8.46 14.04 6.47
C ASN A 112 -7.04 13.47 6.46
N LEU A 113 -6.03 14.31 6.29
CA LEU A 113 -4.61 13.95 6.32
C LEU A 113 -3.95 14.13 7.70
N GLU A 114 -4.72 14.52 8.71
CA GLU A 114 -4.19 14.86 10.04
C GLU A 114 -3.40 13.71 10.68
N THR A 115 -3.88 12.46 10.57
CA THR A 115 -3.18 11.30 11.11
C THR A 115 -1.81 11.13 10.46
N LEU A 116 -1.74 11.21 9.12
CA LEU A 116 -0.47 11.12 8.39
C LEU A 116 0.45 12.29 8.74
N ARG A 117 -0.09 13.51 8.83
CA ARG A 117 0.66 14.73 9.18
C ARG A 117 1.23 14.66 10.60
N LYS A 118 0.38 14.36 11.59
CA LYS A 118 0.78 14.29 13.01
C LYS A 118 1.78 13.18 13.29
N ASN A 119 1.74 12.11 12.51
CA ASN A 119 2.71 11.02 12.58
C ASN A 119 3.94 11.23 11.67
N GLY A 120 4.10 12.39 11.02
CA GLY A 120 5.28 12.75 10.24
C GLY A 120 5.41 12.07 8.88
N ARG A 121 4.37 11.39 8.36
CA ARG A 121 4.39 10.68 7.07
C ARG A 121 4.13 11.58 5.85
N LEU A 122 3.91 12.87 6.07
CA LEU A 122 3.77 13.89 5.02
C LEU A 122 4.89 14.94 5.04
N SER A 123 6.00 14.68 5.73
CA SER A 123 7.08 15.66 5.95
C SER A 123 7.73 16.17 4.67
N LYS A 124 7.76 15.36 3.62
CA LYS A 124 8.31 15.75 2.30
C LYS A 124 7.30 16.55 1.44
N THR A 125 6.04 16.58 1.81
CA THR A 125 4.95 17.24 1.07
C THR A 125 4.66 18.62 1.64
N LYS A 126 5.56 19.59 1.45
CA LYS A 126 5.49 20.94 2.03
C LYS A 126 4.27 21.79 1.63
N ALA A 127 3.54 21.41 0.58
CA ALA A 127 2.41 22.19 0.04
C ALA A 127 1.04 21.85 0.66
N LEU A 128 0.92 20.80 1.43
CA LEU A 128 -0.34 20.29 1.99
C LEU A 128 -0.95 21.09 3.15
N VAL A 129 -0.32 22.19 3.56
CA VAL A 129 -0.69 22.93 4.79
C VAL A 129 -1.67 24.08 4.53
N ALA A 130 -2.03 24.37 3.30
CA ALA A 130 -3.05 25.37 3.03
C ALA A 130 -4.45 24.78 3.31
N SER A 131 -4.86 24.85 4.55
CA SER A 131 -6.19 24.50 5.06
C SER A 131 -7.29 25.41 4.52
N ALA A 132 -7.51 25.41 3.21
CA ALA A 132 -8.77 25.90 2.69
C ALA A 132 -9.83 24.83 3.01
N LEU A 133 -10.74 25.16 3.92
CA LEU A 133 -11.92 24.34 4.27
C LEU A 133 -12.52 23.74 2.98
N LYS A 134 -12.54 22.39 2.87
CA LYS A 134 -13.10 21.60 1.77
C LYS A 134 -12.17 21.28 0.58
N ILE A 135 -10.90 21.66 0.56
CA ILE A 135 -9.95 21.14 -0.43
C ILE A 135 -9.52 19.73 -0.02
N LYS A 136 -9.65 18.78 -0.95
CA LYS A 136 -9.24 17.39 -0.80
C LYS A 136 -8.11 17.10 -1.79
N PRO A 137 -6.91 16.79 -1.32
CA PRO A 137 -5.80 16.43 -2.21
C PRO A 137 -6.00 15.03 -2.80
N VAL A 138 -5.57 14.87 -4.03
CA VAL A 138 -5.35 13.59 -4.69
C VAL A 138 -3.89 13.23 -4.49
N MET A 139 -3.65 12.08 -3.90
CA MET A 139 -2.33 11.63 -3.50
C MET A 139 -1.91 10.40 -4.32
N GLY A 140 -0.63 10.20 -4.41
CA GLY A 140 -0.01 9.00 -4.99
C GLY A 140 1.28 8.66 -4.28
N ALA A 141 1.97 7.63 -4.78
CA ALA A 141 3.32 7.26 -4.37
C ALA A 141 4.33 7.52 -5.50
N THR A 142 5.56 7.89 -5.13
CA THR A 142 6.70 7.84 -6.07
C THR A 142 7.16 6.40 -6.30
N SER A 143 8.06 6.19 -7.26
CA SER A 143 8.74 4.91 -7.48
C SER A 143 9.46 4.38 -6.22
N GLU A 144 9.86 5.27 -5.32
CA GLU A 144 10.54 4.93 -4.07
C GLU A 144 9.56 4.67 -2.91
N GLY A 145 8.26 4.97 -3.10
CA GLY A 145 7.22 4.80 -2.08
C GLY A 145 7.05 5.99 -1.14
N ASP A 146 7.52 7.19 -1.51
CA ASP A 146 7.18 8.44 -0.84
C ASP A 146 5.78 8.90 -1.23
N ILE A 147 5.04 9.49 -0.28
CA ILE A 147 3.74 10.09 -0.57
C ILE A 147 3.95 11.43 -1.29
N VAL A 148 3.23 11.62 -2.41
CA VAL A 148 3.22 12.87 -3.17
C VAL A 148 1.80 13.32 -3.45
N GLN A 149 1.61 14.64 -3.59
CA GLN A 149 0.36 15.19 -4.06
C GLN A 149 0.38 15.25 -5.59
N LEU A 150 -0.62 14.68 -6.23
CA LEU A 150 -0.79 14.67 -7.68
C LEU A 150 -1.71 15.81 -8.14
N ASP A 151 -2.83 16.02 -7.43
CA ASP A 151 -3.83 17.04 -7.74
C ASP A 151 -4.61 17.41 -6.46
N GLN A 152 -5.64 18.24 -6.61
CA GLN A 152 -6.58 18.58 -5.55
C GLN A 152 -7.94 19.01 -6.12
N ALA A 153 -9.00 18.86 -5.32
CA ALA A 153 -10.32 19.34 -5.69
C ALA A 153 -11.12 19.86 -4.48
N ARG A 154 -12.16 20.62 -4.75
CA ARG A 154 -13.09 21.05 -3.72
C ARG A 154 -14.18 19.99 -3.51
N GLY A 155 -14.11 19.31 -2.36
CA GLY A 155 -15.01 18.21 -1.99
C GLY A 155 -14.52 16.85 -2.47
N ILE A 156 -14.96 15.81 -1.72
CA ILE A 156 -14.42 14.44 -1.86
C ILE A 156 -14.73 13.83 -3.22
N ASN A 157 -15.97 13.93 -3.70
CA ASN A 157 -16.36 13.29 -4.97
C ASN A 157 -15.60 13.85 -6.16
N LYS A 158 -15.35 15.18 -6.19
CA LYS A 158 -14.52 15.79 -7.24
C LYS A 158 -13.06 15.34 -7.15
N ALA A 159 -12.53 15.16 -5.94
CA ALA A 159 -11.17 14.66 -5.75
C ALA A 159 -11.06 13.19 -6.21
N LEU A 160 -12.08 12.36 -5.92
CA LEU A 160 -12.13 10.97 -6.40
C LEU A 160 -12.16 10.92 -7.94
N MET A 161 -12.96 11.76 -8.60
CA MET A 161 -12.98 11.80 -10.07
C MET A 161 -11.64 12.28 -10.66
N LYS A 162 -10.96 13.25 -10.06
CA LYS A 162 -9.60 13.64 -10.46
C LYS A 162 -8.58 12.51 -10.25
N MET A 163 -8.76 11.70 -9.21
CA MET A 163 -7.93 10.50 -9.02
C MET A 163 -8.20 9.48 -10.14
N VAL A 164 -9.46 9.26 -10.52
CA VAL A 164 -9.82 8.43 -11.69
C VAL A 164 -9.13 8.97 -12.95
N ASP A 165 -9.17 10.27 -13.19
CA ASP A 165 -8.50 10.89 -14.34
C ASP A 165 -6.99 10.68 -14.30
N ALA A 166 -6.35 10.84 -13.14
CA ALA A 166 -4.92 10.59 -12.98
C ALA A 166 -4.56 9.12 -13.29
N ILE A 167 -5.34 8.16 -12.76
CA ILE A 167 -5.14 6.73 -13.02
C ILE A 167 -5.27 6.42 -14.51
N VAL A 168 -6.31 6.94 -15.18
CA VAL A 168 -6.53 6.68 -16.61
C VAL A 168 -5.43 7.28 -17.47
N ASN A 169 -4.91 8.46 -17.11
CA ASN A 169 -3.83 9.12 -17.85
C ASN A 169 -2.48 8.39 -17.68
N ASP A 170 -2.24 7.80 -16.51
CA ASP A 170 -1.01 7.05 -16.23
C ASP A 170 -1.08 5.58 -16.65
N ALA A 171 -2.29 5.09 -16.95
CA ALA A 171 -2.55 3.68 -17.24
C ALA A 171 -1.86 3.22 -18.54
N GLN A 172 -1.05 2.17 -18.43
CA GLN A 172 -0.39 1.51 -19.56
C GLN A 172 -0.54 -0.01 -19.43
N HIS A 173 -0.82 -0.69 -20.53
CA HIS A 173 -0.92 -2.16 -20.57
C HIS A 173 -1.86 -2.72 -19.50
N VAL A 174 -3.03 -2.10 -19.35
CA VAL A 174 -4.00 -2.42 -18.28
C VAL A 174 -4.70 -3.76 -18.48
N GLU A 175 -4.73 -4.27 -19.70
CA GLU A 175 -5.28 -5.57 -20.08
C GLU A 175 -4.66 -6.76 -19.32
N ASN A 176 -3.46 -6.57 -18.78
CA ASN A 176 -2.74 -7.56 -17.97
C ASN A 176 -2.62 -7.17 -16.50
N LYS A 177 -3.37 -6.15 -16.07
CA LYS A 177 -3.25 -5.62 -14.69
C LYS A 177 -4.52 -5.86 -13.88
N THR A 178 -4.33 -5.97 -12.58
CA THR A 178 -5.42 -6.04 -11.59
C THR A 178 -5.65 -4.65 -10.98
N LEU A 179 -6.89 -4.21 -10.98
CA LEU A 179 -7.35 -3.04 -10.23
C LEU A 179 -7.76 -3.48 -8.82
N ALA A 180 -7.06 -3.01 -7.81
CA ALA A 180 -7.41 -3.29 -6.43
C ALA A 180 -7.81 -2.01 -5.70
N ILE A 181 -8.98 -2.03 -5.08
CA ILE A 181 -9.56 -0.90 -4.37
C ILE A 181 -9.70 -1.28 -2.91
N SER A 182 -9.25 -0.42 -2.00
CA SER A 182 -9.61 -0.55 -0.59
C SER A 182 -10.29 0.70 -0.06
N HIS A 183 -11.24 0.51 0.84
CA HIS A 183 -11.94 1.60 1.48
C HIS A 183 -12.06 1.38 2.99
N CYS A 184 -12.28 2.45 3.74
CA CYS A 184 -12.57 2.40 5.14
C CYS A 184 -14.00 2.91 5.36
N ASN A 185 -14.94 1.98 5.53
CA ASN A 185 -16.34 2.28 5.82
C ASN A 185 -17.03 3.23 4.81
N CYS A 186 -16.68 3.10 3.51
CA CYS A 186 -17.30 3.88 2.42
C CYS A 186 -17.47 3.07 1.13
N PRO A 187 -18.21 1.93 1.15
CA PRO A 187 -18.34 1.03 0.00
C PRO A 187 -18.97 1.72 -1.22
N GLU A 188 -19.91 2.64 -1.02
CA GLU A 188 -20.57 3.36 -2.11
C GLU A 188 -19.59 4.22 -2.93
N ARG A 189 -18.61 4.85 -2.27
CA ARG A 189 -17.56 5.61 -2.97
C ARG A 189 -16.58 4.69 -3.68
N ALA A 190 -16.27 3.55 -3.10
CA ALA A 190 -15.41 2.54 -3.73
C ALA A 190 -16.07 2.01 -5.01
N GLU A 191 -17.36 1.70 -4.95
CA GLU A 191 -18.11 1.23 -6.12
C GLU A 191 -18.18 2.31 -7.21
N MET A 192 -18.53 3.55 -6.85
CA MET A 192 -18.54 4.69 -7.80
C MET A 192 -17.18 4.84 -8.53
N VAL A 193 -16.08 4.72 -7.81
CA VAL A 193 -14.75 4.84 -8.42
C VAL A 193 -14.43 3.61 -9.28
N LYS A 194 -14.80 2.42 -8.85
CA LYS A 194 -14.66 1.17 -9.62
C LYS A 194 -15.40 1.27 -10.94
N GLU A 195 -16.68 1.66 -10.91
CA GLU A 195 -17.50 1.85 -12.12
C GLU A 195 -16.84 2.86 -13.07
N ALA A 196 -16.46 4.05 -12.57
CA ALA A 196 -15.84 5.09 -13.38
C ALA A 196 -14.50 4.68 -14.01
N LEU A 197 -13.74 3.77 -13.37
CA LEU A 197 -12.52 3.21 -13.94
C LEU A 197 -12.81 2.13 -14.97
N LEU A 198 -13.76 1.22 -14.71
CA LEU A 198 -14.12 0.14 -15.62
C LEU A 198 -14.82 0.64 -16.91
N GLU A 199 -15.47 1.80 -16.87
CA GLU A 199 -15.97 2.47 -18.08
C GLU A 199 -14.83 2.93 -19.02
N ARG A 200 -13.61 3.13 -18.50
CA ARG A 200 -12.50 3.75 -19.22
C ARG A 200 -11.29 2.82 -19.41
N LEU A 201 -11.18 1.76 -18.63
CA LEU A 201 -10.04 0.84 -18.61
C LEU A 201 -10.52 -0.61 -18.68
N ALA A 202 -9.98 -1.37 -19.62
CA ALA A 202 -10.20 -2.81 -19.74
C ALA A 202 -9.13 -3.59 -18.95
N VAL A 203 -9.28 -3.64 -17.62
CA VAL A 203 -8.34 -4.36 -16.74
C VAL A 203 -8.63 -5.86 -16.74
N GLN A 204 -7.63 -6.68 -16.41
CA GLN A 204 -7.76 -8.14 -16.36
C GLN A 204 -8.65 -8.59 -15.20
N ASP A 205 -8.52 -7.98 -14.04
CA ASP A 205 -9.23 -8.34 -12.81
C ASP A 205 -9.49 -7.10 -11.94
N VAL A 206 -10.53 -7.17 -11.13
CA VAL A 206 -10.86 -6.11 -10.16
C VAL A 206 -11.41 -6.68 -8.87
N PHE A 207 -10.94 -6.19 -7.74
CA PHE A 207 -11.54 -6.51 -6.45
C PHE A 207 -11.55 -5.31 -5.50
N VAL A 208 -12.48 -5.34 -4.55
CA VAL A 208 -12.68 -4.29 -3.55
C VAL A 208 -12.64 -4.91 -2.16
N LEU A 209 -11.90 -4.32 -1.23
CA LEU A 209 -11.75 -4.79 0.14
C LEU A 209 -11.95 -3.64 1.14
N ASP A 210 -12.48 -3.96 2.32
CA ASP A 210 -12.41 -3.08 3.47
C ASP A 210 -10.99 -3.03 4.04
N THR A 211 -10.55 -1.84 4.45
CA THR A 211 -9.31 -1.71 5.22
C THR A 211 -9.49 -2.25 6.64
N GLN A 212 -8.41 -2.79 7.21
CA GLN A 212 -8.38 -3.27 8.59
C GLN A 212 -7.11 -2.80 9.31
N GLY A 213 -7.08 -2.95 10.64
CA GLY A 213 -5.90 -2.69 11.46
C GLY A 213 -5.29 -1.31 11.25
N VAL A 214 -3.98 -1.28 11.00
CA VAL A 214 -3.20 -0.06 10.82
C VAL A 214 -3.66 0.73 9.60
N SER A 215 -4.08 0.08 8.52
CA SER A 215 -4.61 0.75 7.33
C SER A 215 -5.84 1.59 7.67
N SER A 216 -6.80 1.05 8.43
CA SER A 216 -7.98 1.82 8.89
C SER A 216 -7.62 2.96 9.83
N MET A 217 -6.59 2.79 10.68
CA MET A 217 -6.13 3.83 11.59
C MET A 217 -5.62 5.08 10.85
N TYR A 218 -4.90 4.89 9.75
CA TYR A 218 -4.41 5.99 8.92
C TYR A 218 -5.43 6.45 7.88
N ALA A 219 -6.38 5.59 7.54
CA ALA A 219 -7.34 5.76 6.49
C ALA A 219 -8.71 6.27 6.94
N VAL A 220 -8.97 6.79 8.12
CA VAL A 220 -10.31 7.18 8.63
C VAL A 220 -11.25 7.73 7.54
N SER A 221 -12.15 6.86 6.98
CA SER A 221 -13.12 7.13 5.91
C SER A 221 -12.53 7.32 4.50
N TYR A 222 -11.98 6.23 3.82
CA TYR A 222 -11.22 6.43 2.58
C TYR A 222 -11.35 5.36 1.51
N THR A 223 -11.03 5.77 0.28
CA THR A 223 -10.81 4.90 -0.88
C THR A 223 -9.33 4.90 -1.24
N HIS A 224 -8.69 3.74 -1.18
CA HIS A 224 -7.39 3.49 -1.79
C HIS A 224 -7.61 2.76 -3.11
N LEU A 225 -6.92 3.20 -4.15
CA LEU A 225 -6.94 2.56 -5.47
C LEU A 225 -5.54 2.11 -5.86
N ARG A 226 -5.52 0.93 -6.46
CA ARG A 226 -4.28 0.41 -6.99
C ARG A 226 -4.46 -0.37 -8.28
#